data_2109e827d16d64c38bb8cc08db8f7d0a
#
_entry.id   2109e827d16d64c38bb8cc08db8f7d0a
#
_cell.length_a   1.000
_cell.length_b   1.000
_cell.length_c   1.000
_cell.angle_alpha   90.00
_cell.angle_beta   90.00
_cell.angle_gamma   90.00
#
_symmetry.space_group_name_H-M   'P 1'
#
loop_
_entity.id
_entity.type
_entity.pdbx_description
1 polymer ?
#
loop_
_entity_poly.entity_id
_entity_poly.type
_entity_poly.pdbx_seq_one_letter_code
_entity_poly.pdbx_strand_id
1 'polypeptide(L)'
;EVTGRFFVRIKKEAAEEAREEVKEEKKEETDIEQLDSGFTANGILEVLQDGYGFIRSDNYLPGDGDVYVAPSQIRRFGLKTGDILTGNTRVKTQGEKFSALLYVSTINGLRPAEAMKRKNFEDLTPIFPNQRIRLENPGCTTAMRIVDLVSPIGKGQRGMIVSPPKAGKTTLLKEVALSVQKTEPNMHLLILLIDERPEEVTDIREAIEGPNV
;
A
#
# COMPACT_ATOMS: atom_id res chain seq x y z
N GLU A 1 -8.70 -57.00 27.42
CA GLU A 1 -7.21 -56.76 27.22
C GLU A 1 -6.86 -56.32 25.80
N VAL A 2 -7.66 -56.66 24.76
CA VAL A 2 -7.37 -56.27 23.36
C VAL A 2 -7.69 -54.80 23.08
N THR A 3 -8.70 -54.23 23.73
CA THR A 3 -9.11 -52.82 23.58
C THR A 3 -8.10 -51.83 24.16
N GLY A 4 -7.40 -52.17 25.23
CA GLY A 4 -6.40 -51.26 25.84
C GLY A 4 -5.13 -51.04 24.98
N ARG A 5 -4.70 -52.07 24.27
CA ARG A 5 -3.51 -51.96 23.38
C ARG A 5 -3.75 -51.11 22.12
N PHE A 6 -4.97 -51.12 21.61
CA PHE A 6 -5.33 -50.31 20.42
C PHE A 6 -5.35 -48.81 20.75
N PHE A 7 -5.94 -48.43 21.91
CA PHE A 7 -5.98 -47.03 22.36
C PHE A 7 -4.59 -46.45 22.66
N VAL A 8 -3.68 -47.26 23.22
CA VAL A 8 -2.30 -46.82 23.48
C VAL A 8 -1.51 -46.63 22.22
N ARG A 9 -1.78 -47.41 21.15
CA ARG A 9 -1.11 -47.31 19.84
C ARG A 9 -1.56 -46.06 19.11
N ILE A 10 -2.85 -45.75 19.04
CA ILE A 10 -3.40 -44.54 18.43
C ILE A 10 -2.90 -43.27 19.12
N LYS A 11 -2.82 -43.28 20.48
CA LYS A 11 -2.24 -42.16 21.22
C LYS A 11 -0.75 -41.97 21.00
N LYS A 12 -0.01 -43.04 20.76
CA LYS A 12 1.42 -42.91 20.43
C LYS A 12 1.65 -42.38 19.01
N GLU A 13 0.92 -42.86 18.01
CA GLU A 13 1.01 -42.38 16.64
C GLU A 13 0.61 -40.89 16.54
N ALA A 14 -0.49 -40.48 17.16
CA ALA A 14 -0.89 -39.07 17.24
C ALA A 14 0.11 -38.17 18.01
N ALA A 15 0.81 -38.73 19.01
CA ALA A 15 1.83 -38.00 19.74
C ALA A 15 3.19 -37.94 18.99
N GLU A 16 3.46 -38.90 18.12
CA GLU A 16 4.61 -38.87 17.21
C GLU A 16 4.37 -37.91 16.05
N GLU A 17 3.18 -37.93 15.42
CA GLU A 17 2.78 -36.95 14.38
C GLU A 17 2.83 -35.51 14.91
N ALA A 18 2.27 -35.24 16.09
CA ALA A 18 2.33 -33.93 16.72
C ALA A 18 3.76 -33.48 17.08
N ARG A 19 4.67 -34.45 17.36
CA ARG A 19 6.08 -34.12 17.60
C ARG A 19 6.87 -33.91 16.32
N GLU A 20 6.49 -34.54 15.25
CA GLU A 20 7.07 -34.30 13.93
C GLU A 20 6.62 -32.95 13.38
N GLU A 21 5.33 -32.60 13.46
CA GLU A 21 4.81 -31.27 13.11
C GLU A 21 5.52 -30.14 13.89
N VAL A 22 5.67 -30.28 15.20
CA VAL A 22 6.39 -29.29 16.03
C VAL A 22 7.90 -29.23 15.70
N LYS A 23 8.49 -30.32 15.22
CA LYS A 23 9.88 -30.31 14.76
C LYS A 23 10.05 -29.69 13.37
N GLU A 24 9.10 -29.90 12.47
CA GLU A 24 9.07 -29.27 11.17
C GLU A 24 8.81 -27.77 11.31
N GLU A 25 7.84 -27.33 12.11
CA GLU A 25 7.60 -25.92 12.41
C GLU A 25 8.86 -25.22 13.00
N LYS A 26 9.51 -25.84 13.98
CA LYS A 26 10.76 -25.31 14.55
C LYS A 26 11.92 -25.27 13.57
N LYS A 27 11.95 -26.18 12.62
CA LYS A 27 13.00 -26.20 11.59
C LYS A 27 12.77 -25.13 10.53
N GLU A 28 11.50 -24.94 10.15
CA GLU A 28 11.10 -23.83 9.27
C GLU A 28 11.35 -22.46 9.92
N GLU A 29 11.05 -22.28 11.21
CA GLU A 29 11.34 -21.05 11.94
C GLU A 29 12.85 -20.77 12.00
N THR A 30 13.70 -21.80 12.24
CA THR A 30 15.15 -21.64 12.30
C THR A 30 15.75 -21.34 10.91
N ASP A 31 15.20 -21.94 9.87
CA ASP A 31 15.63 -21.68 8.49
C ASP A 31 15.21 -20.26 8.03
N ILE A 32 14.06 -19.78 8.46
CA ILE A 32 13.58 -18.41 8.20
C ILE A 32 14.46 -17.39 8.93
N GLU A 33 14.81 -17.63 10.19
CA GLU A 33 15.71 -16.74 10.95
C GLU A 33 17.11 -16.63 10.34
N GLN A 34 17.65 -17.69 9.75
CA GLN A 34 18.93 -17.67 9.06
C GLN A 34 18.89 -16.94 7.72
N LEU A 35 17.73 -16.88 7.07
CA LEU A 35 17.51 -16.19 5.81
C LEU A 35 17.13 -14.72 5.98
N ASP A 36 16.69 -14.30 7.18
CA ASP A 36 16.28 -12.93 7.46
C ASP A 36 17.48 -11.98 7.42
N SER A 37 17.38 -10.95 6.60
CA SER A 37 18.40 -9.91 6.53
C SER A 37 18.37 -8.92 7.69
N GLY A 38 17.31 -8.94 8.51
CA GLY A 38 17.02 -7.94 9.55
C GLY A 38 16.50 -6.61 9.00
N PHE A 39 16.37 -6.47 7.68
CA PHE A 39 15.82 -5.26 7.05
C PHE A 39 14.33 -5.42 6.77
N THR A 40 13.55 -4.46 7.27
CA THR A 40 12.11 -4.38 7.01
C THR A 40 11.86 -3.55 5.75
N ALA A 41 11.19 -4.14 4.77
CA ALA A 41 10.66 -3.44 3.62
C ALA A 41 9.29 -2.87 3.97
N ASN A 42 9.05 -1.61 3.57
CA ASN A 42 7.75 -0.96 3.65
C ASN A 42 7.53 -0.14 2.39
N GLY A 43 6.44 -0.37 1.70
CA GLY A 43 6.15 0.35 0.46
C GLY A 43 4.91 -0.17 -0.24
N ILE A 44 4.65 0.35 -1.42
CA ILE A 44 3.49 0.02 -2.22
C ILE A 44 3.83 -1.08 -3.22
N LEU A 45 3.01 -2.11 -3.25
CA LEU A 45 3.15 -3.22 -4.17
C LEU A 45 2.69 -2.83 -5.58
N GLU A 46 3.52 -3.09 -6.56
CA GLU A 46 3.14 -3.16 -7.97
C GLU A 46 3.26 -4.60 -8.45
N VAL A 47 2.14 -5.18 -8.91
CA VAL A 47 2.09 -6.53 -9.49
C VAL A 47 2.21 -6.40 -11.01
N LEU A 48 3.18 -7.10 -11.59
CA LEU A 48 3.43 -7.14 -13.03
C LEU A 48 2.59 -8.23 -13.72
N GLN A 49 2.49 -8.16 -15.05
CA GLN A 49 1.69 -9.10 -15.85
C GLN A 49 2.13 -10.55 -15.71
N ASP A 50 3.41 -10.79 -15.43
CA ASP A 50 3.98 -12.12 -15.20
C ASP A 50 3.64 -12.72 -13.83
N GLY A 51 2.87 -11.99 -13.00
CA GLY A 51 2.36 -12.45 -11.71
C GLY A 51 3.32 -12.31 -10.53
N TYR A 52 4.53 -11.79 -10.72
CA TYR A 52 5.39 -11.32 -9.63
C TYR A 52 5.22 -9.82 -9.41
N GLY A 53 5.79 -9.28 -8.35
CA GLY A 53 5.68 -7.85 -8.06
C GLY A 53 6.90 -7.26 -7.41
N PHE A 54 6.86 -5.94 -7.23
CA PHE A 54 7.87 -5.18 -6.49
C PHE A 54 7.20 -4.28 -5.46
N ILE A 55 7.76 -4.22 -4.27
CA ILE A 55 7.48 -3.16 -3.32
C ILE A 55 8.30 -1.96 -3.76
N ARG A 56 7.64 -0.89 -4.18
CA ARG A 56 8.26 0.36 -4.60
C ARG A 56 8.68 1.15 -3.38
N SER A 57 9.94 1.52 -3.31
CA SER A 57 10.52 2.23 -2.16
C SER A 57 10.51 3.73 -2.34
N ASP A 58 10.46 4.23 -3.58
CA ASP A 58 10.60 5.65 -3.89
C ASP A 58 9.49 6.12 -4.83
N ASN A 59 8.61 6.94 -4.31
CA ASN A 59 7.59 7.72 -5.04
C ASN A 59 6.86 6.95 -6.16
N TYR A 60 6.51 5.68 -5.91
CA TYR A 60 5.79 4.77 -6.83
C TYR A 60 6.55 4.40 -8.12
N LEU A 61 7.73 4.93 -8.34
CA LEU A 61 8.55 4.67 -9.52
C LEU A 61 9.53 3.52 -9.27
N PRO A 62 9.94 2.80 -10.35
CA PRO A 62 11.00 1.81 -10.26
C PRO A 62 12.30 2.42 -9.75
N GLY A 63 12.90 1.78 -8.74
CA GLY A 63 14.14 2.22 -8.13
C GLY A 63 15.06 1.06 -7.73
N ASP A 64 16.30 1.36 -7.39
CA ASP A 64 17.28 0.36 -6.99
C ASP A 64 17.01 -0.23 -5.59
N GLY A 65 16.19 0.45 -4.80
CA GLY A 65 15.73 0.01 -3.47
C GLY A 65 14.48 -0.89 -3.49
N ASP A 66 13.97 -1.23 -4.66
CA ASP A 66 12.78 -2.05 -4.80
C ASP A 66 12.99 -3.46 -4.26
N VAL A 67 11.92 -4.02 -3.67
CA VAL A 67 11.95 -5.37 -3.10
C VAL A 67 11.05 -6.30 -3.90
N TYR A 68 11.63 -7.38 -4.38
CA TYR A 68 10.93 -8.40 -5.16
C TYR A 68 9.93 -9.18 -4.30
N VAL A 69 8.73 -9.38 -4.82
CA VAL A 69 7.65 -10.18 -4.20
C VAL A 69 7.32 -11.36 -5.10
N ALA A 70 7.44 -12.56 -4.53
CA ALA A 70 7.24 -13.80 -5.28
C ALA A 70 5.75 -14.02 -5.66
N PRO A 71 5.47 -14.67 -6.82
CA PRO A 71 4.10 -15.01 -7.23
C PRO A 71 3.34 -15.87 -6.22
N SER A 72 4.05 -16.71 -5.48
CA SER A 72 3.46 -17.55 -4.43
C SER A 72 2.88 -16.71 -3.30
N GLN A 73 3.59 -15.67 -2.86
CA GLN A 73 3.12 -14.75 -1.82
C GLN A 73 1.93 -13.92 -2.32
N ILE A 74 2.00 -13.43 -3.56
CA ILE A 74 0.91 -12.66 -4.19
C ILE A 74 -0.38 -13.50 -4.22
N ARG A 75 -0.29 -14.74 -4.67
CA ARG A 75 -1.45 -15.66 -4.72
C ARG A 75 -1.92 -16.06 -3.33
N ARG A 76 -1.00 -16.38 -2.41
CA ARG A 76 -1.34 -16.84 -1.06
C ARG A 76 -2.14 -15.80 -0.28
N PHE A 77 -1.76 -14.53 -0.36
CA PHE A 77 -2.37 -13.44 0.40
C PHE A 77 -3.37 -12.61 -0.41
N GLY A 78 -3.61 -12.95 -1.69
CA GLY A 78 -4.49 -12.20 -2.57
C GLY A 78 -4.05 -10.74 -2.74
N LEU A 79 -2.72 -10.52 -2.87
CA LEU A 79 -2.14 -9.19 -2.98
C LEU A 79 -2.48 -8.54 -4.31
N LYS A 80 -2.65 -7.23 -4.30
CA LYS A 80 -2.98 -6.43 -5.47
C LYS A 80 -2.07 -5.21 -5.60
N THR A 81 -1.93 -4.71 -6.82
CA THR A 81 -1.26 -3.42 -7.05
C THR A 81 -1.94 -2.33 -6.23
N GLY A 82 -1.13 -1.55 -5.52
CA GLY A 82 -1.59 -0.51 -4.61
C GLY A 82 -1.66 -0.95 -3.14
N ASP A 83 -1.45 -2.23 -2.81
CA ASP A 83 -1.36 -2.67 -1.41
C ASP A 83 -0.08 -2.15 -0.76
N ILE A 84 -0.22 -1.62 0.45
CA ILE A 84 0.92 -1.24 1.28
C ILE A 84 1.37 -2.49 2.04
N LEU A 85 2.58 -2.96 1.73
CA LEU A 85 3.17 -4.13 2.36
C LEU A 85 4.25 -3.73 3.35
N THR A 86 4.26 -4.39 4.49
CA THR A 86 5.38 -4.38 5.43
C THR A 86 5.81 -5.81 5.68
N GLY A 87 7.12 -6.06 5.62
CA GLY A 87 7.67 -7.39 5.85
C GLY A 87 9.17 -7.39 5.85
N ASN A 88 9.79 -8.49 6.23
CA ASN A 88 11.23 -8.62 6.26
C ASN A 88 11.77 -9.13 4.92
N THR A 89 12.97 -8.68 4.59
CA THR A 89 13.65 -9.08 3.36
C THR A 89 14.61 -10.23 3.63
N ARG A 90 14.81 -11.06 2.62
CA ARG A 90 15.82 -12.11 2.63
C ARG A 90 17.22 -11.52 2.42
N VAL A 91 18.23 -12.15 3.02
CA VAL A 91 19.63 -11.86 2.70
C VAL A 91 19.85 -12.00 1.20
N LYS A 92 20.43 -10.96 0.58
CA LYS A 92 20.67 -10.90 -0.86
C LYS A 92 21.72 -11.90 -1.27
N THR A 93 21.42 -12.76 -2.23
CA THR A 93 22.35 -13.73 -2.79
C THR A 93 23.24 -13.07 -3.86
N GLN A 94 24.47 -13.57 -4.00
CA GLN A 94 25.41 -13.06 -5.02
C GLN A 94 24.78 -13.16 -6.42
N GLY A 95 24.64 -12.02 -7.12
CA GLY A 95 24.05 -11.95 -8.47
C GLY A 95 22.58 -11.47 -8.51
N GLU A 96 21.89 -11.35 -7.40
CA GLU A 96 20.54 -10.78 -7.36
C GLU A 96 20.60 -9.24 -7.40
N LYS A 97 19.84 -8.63 -8.33
CA LYS A 97 19.74 -7.17 -8.44
C LYS A 97 18.93 -6.58 -7.29
N PHE A 98 17.79 -7.21 -6.95
CA PHE A 98 16.87 -6.75 -5.93
C PHE A 98 16.87 -7.69 -4.72
N SER A 99 16.60 -7.15 -3.54
CA SER A 99 16.28 -7.96 -2.37
C SER A 99 14.92 -8.63 -2.56
N ALA A 100 14.70 -9.80 -1.97
CA ALA A 100 13.43 -10.49 -2.03
C ALA A 100 12.70 -10.41 -0.68
N LEU A 101 11.38 -10.28 -0.72
CA LEU A 101 10.54 -10.34 0.46
C LEU A 101 10.54 -11.76 1.03
N LEU A 102 10.96 -11.92 2.29
CA LEU A 102 10.98 -13.20 2.99
C LEU A 102 9.58 -13.57 3.47
N TYR A 103 8.95 -12.69 4.24
CA TYR A 103 7.56 -12.85 4.71
C TYR A 103 6.85 -11.51 4.83
N VAL A 104 5.51 -11.57 4.78
CA VAL A 104 4.63 -10.41 4.91
C VAL A 104 4.19 -10.28 6.35
N SER A 105 4.52 -9.17 7.00
CA SER A 105 4.09 -8.85 8.37
C SER A 105 2.72 -8.18 8.39
N THR A 106 2.51 -7.18 7.55
CA THR A 106 1.21 -6.49 7.44
C THR A 106 0.86 -6.16 5.99
N ILE A 107 -0.42 -6.09 5.71
CA ILE A 107 -1.01 -5.67 4.44
C ILE A 107 -1.99 -4.54 4.74
N ASN A 108 -1.73 -3.34 4.23
CA ASN A 108 -2.52 -2.13 4.53
C ASN A 108 -2.68 -1.86 6.04
N GLY A 109 -1.67 -2.17 6.84
CA GLY A 109 -1.69 -2.03 8.29
C GLY A 109 -2.45 -3.14 9.05
N LEU A 110 -3.05 -4.10 8.33
CA LEU A 110 -3.77 -5.23 8.91
C LEU A 110 -2.91 -6.50 8.90
N ARG A 111 -3.23 -7.45 9.77
CA ARG A 111 -2.63 -8.79 9.71
C ARG A 111 -3.02 -9.50 8.41
N PRO A 112 -2.14 -10.32 7.80
CA PRO A 112 -2.43 -10.98 6.52
C PRO A 112 -3.74 -11.78 6.52
N ALA A 113 -4.05 -12.49 7.61
CA ALA A 113 -5.28 -13.26 7.75
C ALA A 113 -6.56 -12.39 7.74
N GLU A 114 -6.49 -11.16 8.21
CA GLU A 114 -7.59 -10.19 8.17
C GLU A 114 -7.69 -9.53 6.80
N ALA A 115 -6.55 -9.15 6.22
CA ALA A 115 -6.48 -8.54 4.90
C ALA A 115 -7.02 -9.46 3.79
N MET A 116 -6.86 -10.78 3.91
CA MET A 116 -7.40 -11.76 2.95
C MET A 116 -8.94 -11.78 2.91
N LYS A 117 -9.62 -11.34 3.99
CA LYS A 117 -11.09 -11.31 4.05
C LYS A 117 -11.70 -10.07 3.40
N ARG A 118 -10.87 -9.14 2.92
CA ARG A 118 -11.34 -7.90 2.29
C ARG A 118 -12.11 -8.18 1.00
N LYS A 119 -13.15 -7.40 0.76
CA LYS A 119 -13.86 -7.40 -0.52
C LYS A 119 -13.00 -6.74 -1.59
N ASN A 120 -13.19 -7.15 -2.84
CA ASN A 120 -12.59 -6.42 -3.97
C ASN A 120 -13.24 -5.05 -4.11
N PHE A 121 -12.52 -4.11 -4.72
CA PHE A 121 -13.03 -2.76 -4.93
C PHE A 121 -14.30 -2.76 -5.79
N GLU A 122 -14.35 -3.62 -6.80
CA GLU A 122 -15.50 -3.76 -7.71
C GLU A 122 -16.75 -4.30 -7.02
N ASP A 123 -16.58 -5.04 -5.91
CA ASP A 123 -17.67 -5.63 -5.13
C ASP A 123 -18.20 -4.66 -4.05
N LEU A 124 -17.60 -3.47 -3.92
CA LEU A 124 -18.05 -2.47 -2.96
C LEU A 124 -19.28 -1.74 -3.47
N THR A 125 -20.22 -1.44 -2.56
CA THR A 125 -21.41 -0.66 -2.88
C THR A 125 -21.03 0.81 -3.10
N PRO A 126 -21.25 1.39 -4.29
CA PRO A 126 -21.00 2.80 -4.51
C PRO A 126 -21.98 3.66 -3.70
N ILE A 127 -21.46 4.69 -3.05
CA ILE A 127 -22.25 5.66 -2.29
C ILE A 127 -21.99 7.08 -2.82
N PHE A 128 -22.96 7.96 -2.67
CA PHE A 128 -22.76 9.38 -2.94
C PHE A 128 -21.79 9.99 -1.92
N PRO A 129 -20.96 10.98 -2.32
CA PRO A 129 -20.10 11.71 -1.40
C PRO A 129 -20.93 12.41 -0.32
N ASN A 130 -20.84 11.96 0.91
CA ASN A 130 -21.57 12.50 2.07
C ASN A 130 -20.69 13.24 3.07
N GLN A 131 -19.36 13.23 2.85
CA GLN A 131 -18.39 13.92 3.68
C GLN A 131 -17.73 15.02 2.85
N ARG A 132 -18.02 16.29 3.19
CA ARG A 132 -17.44 17.44 2.51
C ARG A 132 -15.99 17.64 2.92
N ILE A 133 -15.14 17.94 1.94
CA ILE A 133 -13.78 18.47 2.15
C ILE A 133 -13.91 19.99 2.16
N ARG A 134 -13.53 20.64 3.27
CA ARG A 134 -13.57 22.09 3.36
C ARG A 134 -12.32 22.68 2.74
N LEU A 135 -12.51 23.54 1.73
CA LEU A 135 -11.42 24.29 1.11
C LEU A 135 -11.21 25.65 1.76
N GLU A 136 -12.24 26.20 2.39
CA GLU A 136 -12.13 27.44 3.15
C GLU A 136 -11.40 27.20 4.47
N ASN A 137 -10.28 27.88 4.64
CA ASN A 137 -9.45 27.84 5.85
C ASN A 137 -8.87 29.25 6.13
N PRO A 138 -8.38 29.52 7.35
CA PRO A 138 -7.73 30.79 7.65
C PRO A 138 -6.53 31.04 6.71
N GLY A 139 -6.59 32.16 5.97
CA GLY A 139 -5.58 32.55 4.99
C GLY A 139 -5.75 31.95 3.59
N CYS A 140 -6.90 31.31 3.29
CA CYS A 140 -7.21 30.85 1.94
C CYS A 140 -7.52 32.04 1.01
N THR A 141 -7.36 31.82 -0.28
CA THR A 141 -7.70 32.81 -1.32
C THR A 141 -9.21 32.95 -1.50
N THR A 142 -9.63 34.07 -2.10
CA THR A 142 -11.03 34.26 -2.48
C THR A 142 -11.53 33.18 -3.44
N ALA A 143 -10.65 32.66 -4.29
CA ALA A 143 -10.97 31.56 -5.20
C ALA A 143 -11.40 30.30 -4.43
N MET A 144 -10.68 29.92 -3.37
CA MET A 144 -11.03 28.75 -2.56
C MET A 144 -12.36 28.92 -1.84
N ARG A 145 -12.68 30.12 -1.36
CA ARG A 145 -13.97 30.43 -0.76
C ARG A 145 -15.11 30.30 -1.77
N ILE A 146 -14.90 30.79 -2.99
CA ILE A 146 -15.90 30.68 -4.07
C ILE A 146 -16.11 29.21 -4.45
N VAL A 147 -15.03 28.45 -4.64
CA VAL A 147 -15.12 27.02 -4.97
C VAL A 147 -15.85 26.26 -3.86
N ASP A 148 -15.51 26.50 -2.61
CA ASP A 148 -16.11 25.82 -1.47
C ASP A 148 -17.62 26.14 -1.33
N LEU A 149 -18.05 27.33 -1.73
CA LEU A 149 -19.43 27.75 -1.67
C LEU A 149 -20.26 27.26 -2.87
N VAL A 150 -19.69 27.37 -4.09
CA VAL A 150 -20.45 27.16 -5.35
C VAL A 150 -20.32 25.72 -5.84
N SER A 151 -19.16 25.09 -5.62
CA SER A 151 -18.83 23.75 -6.10
C SER A 151 -18.11 22.93 -5.01
N PRO A 152 -18.80 22.65 -3.88
CA PRO A 152 -18.21 21.90 -2.78
C PRO A 152 -17.73 20.52 -3.22
N ILE A 153 -16.58 20.08 -2.69
CA ILE A 153 -15.99 18.79 -3.00
C ILE A 153 -16.19 17.84 -1.83
N GLY A 154 -16.64 16.62 -2.12
CA GLY A 154 -16.80 15.55 -1.14
C GLY A 154 -15.76 14.45 -1.28
N LYS A 155 -15.50 13.71 -0.21
CA LYS A 155 -14.61 12.53 -0.23
C LYS A 155 -15.17 11.47 -1.19
N GLY A 156 -14.34 11.04 -2.14
CA GLY A 156 -14.72 10.09 -3.20
C GLY A 156 -15.37 10.74 -4.44
N GLN A 157 -15.53 12.07 -4.45
CA GLN A 157 -16.07 12.78 -5.61
C GLN A 157 -15.05 12.87 -6.73
N ARG A 158 -15.53 12.72 -7.97
CA ARG A 158 -14.77 13.03 -9.18
C ARG A 158 -15.13 14.42 -9.66
N GLY A 159 -14.14 15.30 -9.77
CA GLY A 159 -14.30 16.67 -10.27
C GLY A 159 -13.41 16.89 -11.49
N MET A 160 -13.84 17.78 -12.37
CA MET A 160 -13.07 18.21 -13.53
C MET A 160 -13.07 19.74 -13.62
N ILE A 161 -11.90 20.34 -13.80
CA ILE A 161 -11.72 21.77 -14.01
C ILE A 161 -11.53 22.01 -15.52
N VAL A 162 -12.49 22.67 -16.12
CA VAL A 162 -12.43 23.04 -17.55
C VAL A 162 -12.24 24.55 -17.65
N SER A 163 -11.18 24.97 -18.33
CA SER A 163 -10.86 26.37 -18.51
C SER A 163 -10.13 26.64 -19.83
N PRO A 164 -10.23 27.82 -20.40
CA PRO A 164 -9.37 28.23 -21.51
C PRO A 164 -7.88 28.17 -21.14
N PRO A 165 -6.97 28.11 -22.11
CA PRO A 165 -5.54 28.26 -21.84
C PRO A 165 -5.23 29.54 -21.07
N LYS A 166 -4.25 29.50 -20.17
CA LYS A 166 -3.76 30.65 -19.36
C LYS A 166 -4.82 31.26 -18.41
N ALA A 167 -5.86 30.53 -18.04
CA ALA A 167 -6.93 30.97 -17.13
C ALA A 167 -6.64 30.63 -15.64
N GLY A 168 -5.44 30.15 -15.30
CA GLY A 168 -5.07 29.85 -13.91
C GLY A 168 -5.48 28.45 -13.42
N LYS A 169 -5.71 27.48 -14.34
CA LYS A 169 -6.08 26.09 -13.99
C LYS A 169 -5.09 25.46 -12.99
N THR A 170 -3.79 25.51 -13.30
CA THR A 170 -2.71 24.94 -12.46
C THR A 170 -2.65 25.64 -11.11
N THR A 171 -2.78 26.96 -11.08
CA THR A 171 -2.85 27.74 -9.84
C THR A 171 -4.00 27.31 -8.97
N LEU A 172 -5.19 27.13 -9.54
CA LEU A 172 -6.38 26.68 -8.82
C LEU A 172 -6.19 25.27 -8.24
N LEU A 173 -5.61 24.33 -9.01
CA LEU A 173 -5.30 22.97 -8.54
C LEU A 173 -4.32 23.00 -7.38
N LYS A 174 -3.26 23.82 -7.48
CA LYS A 174 -2.29 24.01 -6.39
C LYS A 174 -2.96 24.55 -5.12
N GLU A 175 -3.83 25.55 -5.22
CA GLU A 175 -4.54 26.10 -4.07
C GLU A 175 -5.52 25.08 -3.44
N VAL A 176 -6.19 24.25 -4.25
CA VAL A 176 -7.00 23.13 -3.75
C VAL A 176 -6.14 22.15 -2.95
N ALA A 177 -5.00 21.75 -3.50
CA ALA A 177 -4.07 20.84 -2.83
C ALA A 177 -3.58 21.40 -1.48
N LEU A 178 -3.15 22.66 -1.44
CA LEU A 178 -2.73 23.33 -0.22
C LEU A 178 -3.87 23.43 0.81
N SER A 179 -5.09 23.71 0.35
CA SER A 179 -6.25 23.76 1.24
C SER A 179 -6.56 22.38 1.84
N VAL A 180 -6.52 21.32 1.03
CA VAL A 180 -6.73 19.93 1.49
C VAL A 180 -5.68 19.53 2.52
N GLN A 181 -4.40 19.84 2.29
CA GLN A 181 -3.34 19.55 3.28
C GLN A 181 -3.59 20.21 4.64
N LYS A 182 -4.12 21.44 4.64
CA LYS A 182 -4.41 22.17 5.87
C LYS A 182 -5.65 21.66 6.60
N THR A 183 -6.70 21.30 5.87
CA THR A 183 -7.99 20.93 6.45
C THR A 183 -8.12 19.45 6.74
N GLU A 184 -7.40 18.61 6.01
CA GLU A 184 -7.44 17.14 6.12
C GLU A 184 -6.01 16.58 6.24
N PRO A 185 -5.30 16.81 7.35
CA PRO A 185 -3.87 16.43 7.49
C PRO A 185 -3.61 14.92 7.41
N ASN A 186 -4.64 14.11 7.63
CA ASN A 186 -4.55 12.65 7.53
C ASN A 186 -4.88 12.13 6.11
N MET A 187 -5.21 13.02 5.17
CA MET A 187 -5.52 12.62 3.80
C MET A 187 -4.23 12.46 3.00
N HIS A 188 -4.07 11.30 2.37
CA HIS A 188 -2.96 11.06 1.46
C HIS A 188 -3.23 11.78 0.14
N LEU A 189 -2.39 12.75 -0.19
CA LEU A 189 -2.52 13.57 -1.40
C LEU A 189 -1.55 13.06 -2.47
N LEU A 190 -2.08 12.72 -3.64
CA LEU A 190 -1.31 12.31 -4.81
C LEU A 190 -1.53 13.32 -5.93
N ILE A 191 -0.47 13.86 -6.49
CA ILE A 191 -0.51 14.80 -7.62
C ILE A 191 0.20 14.17 -8.80
N LEU A 192 -0.55 13.86 -9.85
CA LEU A 192 -0.01 13.33 -11.09
C LEU A 192 0.04 14.43 -12.15
N LEU A 193 1.25 14.80 -12.55
CA LEU A 193 1.51 15.82 -13.57
C LEU A 193 1.88 15.12 -14.87
N ILE A 194 1.04 15.27 -15.89
CA ILE A 194 1.25 14.66 -17.22
C ILE A 194 1.45 15.77 -18.24
N ASP A 195 2.62 15.78 -18.90
CA ASP A 195 2.96 16.73 -19.96
C ASP A 195 2.86 18.22 -19.52
N GLU A 196 3.08 18.48 -18.22
CA GLU A 196 3.12 19.84 -17.69
C GLU A 196 4.52 20.45 -17.86
N ARG A 197 4.62 21.76 -17.82
CA ARG A 197 5.88 22.47 -18.00
C ARG A 197 6.80 22.26 -16.81
N PRO A 198 8.13 22.12 -17.01
CA PRO A 198 9.09 21.90 -15.92
C PRO A 198 9.02 22.93 -14.79
N GLU A 199 8.78 24.20 -15.13
CA GLU A 199 8.61 25.28 -14.15
C GLU A 199 7.36 25.10 -13.29
N GLU A 200 6.24 24.59 -13.84
CA GLU A 200 5.01 24.32 -13.11
C GLU A 200 5.17 23.10 -12.19
N VAL A 201 5.89 22.08 -12.67
CA VAL A 201 6.22 20.89 -11.86
C VAL A 201 7.04 21.28 -10.64
N THR A 202 8.07 22.12 -10.84
CA THR A 202 8.94 22.59 -9.74
C THR A 202 8.14 23.44 -8.76
N ASP A 203 7.31 24.37 -9.23
CA ASP A 203 6.49 25.24 -8.40
C ASP A 203 5.49 24.44 -7.51
N ILE A 204 4.88 23.40 -8.06
CA ILE A 204 3.98 22.52 -7.30
C ILE A 204 4.75 21.71 -6.26
N ARG A 205 5.91 21.14 -6.66
CA ARG A 205 6.74 20.34 -5.75
C ARG A 205 7.31 21.14 -4.58
N GLU A 206 7.71 22.40 -4.81
CA GLU A 206 8.19 23.29 -3.75
C GLU A 206 7.07 23.80 -2.83
N ALA A 207 5.87 23.98 -3.38
CA ALA A 207 4.75 24.53 -2.64
C ALA A 207 4.01 23.50 -1.77
N ILE A 208 4.03 22.23 -2.14
CA ILE A 208 3.29 21.16 -1.47
C ILE A 208 4.26 20.29 -0.70
N GLU A 209 4.13 20.28 0.62
CA GLU A 209 4.93 19.44 1.50
C GLU A 209 4.47 17.98 1.40
N GLY A 210 5.43 17.05 1.23
CA GLY A 210 5.16 15.63 1.25
C GLY A 210 5.79 14.86 0.09
N PRO A 211 5.90 13.52 0.22
CA PRO A 211 6.63 12.67 -0.72
C PRO A 211 5.86 12.36 -2.02
N ASN A 212 4.64 12.86 -2.22
CA ASN A 212 3.70 12.35 -3.22
C ASN A 212 3.39 13.32 -4.38
N VAL A 213 4.38 14.09 -4.82
CA VAL A 213 4.29 14.98 -6.00
C VAL A 213 5.15 14.45 -7.12
#